data_bbdaf7c0b04ec6d8ed10171a570e7ae6
#
_entry.id   bbdaf7c0b04ec6d8ed10171a570e7ae6
#
_cell.length_a   1.000
_cell.length_b   1.000
_cell.length_c   1.000
_cell.angle_alpha   90.00
_cell.angle_beta   90.00
_cell.angle_gamma   90.00
#
_symmetry.space_group_name_H-M   'P 1'
#
loop_
_entity.id
_entity.type
_entity.pdbx_description
1 polymer ?
#
loop_
_entity_poly.entity_id
_entity_poly.type
_entity_poly.pdbx_seq_one_letter_code
_entity_poly.pdbx_strand_id
1 'polypeptide(L)'
;MRITLLLTLLLLLSLRLIGQQPVTTNKHLSIGSYGRVGIAAADGFEYPRSLNLNGMGSVGGRMEENDYFELATALHFTPITTNNDTTAIRIQSRMALYTTNGQIIGNVTSKSYGGITAALPELFAEARHIMGSPWSVWVGARFFRGDDIHIADHFYFDDHSSQGFGVQYKNTQFSIMFPAAVDTASSLPPYFYLNIVNGTPVLGLRNRAVHIIEQTVPIKHGYVKLLGELHRLADGTVADTTSSTNYPADYGYVLGAKYKKNFASKMPGSFFDFSARYGSGIANGGDGGGTKTFLTYGGPNLTTKNFRNAWSIALTSSVLWNISRSYSINAYCVFTKSHGASDSLNKTPDYNGRLLFNRKTDFAIGVRATWFVKDWFHFLHEINFASRTDGTQDPAEMMKLSIAPTLVPNAKRDVWSRPHFRLVYSIAHYNDFAAKNLYSPYLAQKGSTSWGHYIGVKTEWWLW
;
A
#
# COMPACT_ATOMS: atom_id res chain seq x y z
N MET A 1 39.80 -6.03 17.37
CA MET A 1 38.67 -5.73 18.28
C MET A 1 37.94 -4.38 18.00
N ARG A 2 38.64 -3.28 17.67
CA ARG A 2 37.98 -1.99 17.36
C ARG A 2 37.26 -1.95 15.99
N ILE A 3 37.72 -2.66 14.99
CA ILE A 3 37.14 -2.71 13.64
C ILE A 3 35.84 -3.56 13.61
N THR A 4 35.81 -4.64 14.39
CA THR A 4 34.63 -5.49 14.53
C THR A 4 33.47 -4.77 15.22
N LEU A 5 33.77 -3.94 16.22
CA LEU A 5 32.77 -3.14 16.93
C LEU A 5 32.19 -2.02 16.03
N LEU A 6 33.03 -1.42 15.18
CA LEU A 6 32.58 -0.41 14.20
C LEU A 6 31.73 -1.00 13.10
N LEU A 7 32.03 -2.22 12.62
CA LEU A 7 31.24 -2.96 11.65
C LEU A 7 29.91 -3.42 12.24
N THR A 8 29.89 -3.83 13.51
CA THR A 8 28.62 -4.20 14.19
C THR A 8 27.73 -2.98 14.44
N LEU A 9 28.32 -1.83 14.76
CA LEU A 9 27.58 -0.56 14.91
C LEU A 9 27.07 -0.03 13.57
N LEU A 10 27.83 -0.19 12.49
CA LEU A 10 27.42 0.14 11.13
C LEU A 10 26.35 -0.82 10.59
N LEU A 11 26.41 -2.10 10.96
CA LEU A 11 25.36 -3.08 10.63
C LEU A 11 24.04 -2.79 11.39
N LEU A 12 24.12 -2.36 12.64
CA LEU A 12 22.95 -1.94 13.44
C LEU A 12 22.36 -0.62 12.96
N LEU A 13 23.15 0.25 12.34
CA LEU A 13 22.70 1.51 11.74
C LEU A 13 22.11 1.32 10.33
N SER A 14 22.47 0.26 9.61
CA SER A 14 21.93 -0.04 8.27
C SER A 14 20.62 -0.83 8.29
N LEU A 15 20.22 -1.37 9.43
CA LEU A 15 18.92 -2.03 9.65
C LEU A 15 17.81 -1.07 10.12
N ARG A 16 18.03 0.21 10.07
CA ARG A 16 16.91 1.14 10.09
C ARG A 16 16.20 1.05 8.73
N LEU A 17 15.44 -0.02 8.56
CA LEU A 17 14.21 0.06 7.78
C LEU A 17 13.57 1.39 8.13
N ILE A 18 13.20 2.18 7.13
CA ILE A 18 12.40 3.40 7.31
C ILE A 18 10.98 2.95 7.73
N GLY A 19 10.91 2.07 8.70
CA GLY A 19 9.76 1.75 9.49
C GLY A 19 9.68 2.83 10.56
N GLN A 20 8.60 3.52 10.57
CA GLN A 20 8.23 4.50 11.56
C GLN A 20 8.51 3.95 12.96
N GLN A 21 9.48 4.50 13.68
CA GLN A 21 9.85 4.03 15.02
C GLN A 21 8.87 4.62 16.03
N PRO A 22 8.25 3.82 16.90
CA PRO A 22 7.34 4.34 17.91
C PRO A 22 8.10 5.24 18.87
N VAL A 23 7.52 6.38 19.21
CA VAL A 23 8.02 7.19 20.31
C VAL A 23 7.81 6.40 21.59
N THR A 24 8.89 5.90 22.16
CA THR A 24 8.85 5.17 23.42
C THR A 24 8.51 6.15 24.54
N THR A 25 7.33 6.03 25.11
CA THR A 25 6.89 6.87 26.23
C THR A 25 7.44 6.37 27.55
N ASN A 26 7.62 5.07 27.68
CA ASN A 26 8.35 4.40 28.75
C ASN A 26 8.75 2.98 28.31
N LYS A 27 9.40 2.21 29.18
CA LYS A 27 9.85 0.83 28.87
C LYS A 27 8.70 -0.15 28.58
N HIS A 28 7.46 0.19 28.94
CA HIS A 28 6.31 -0.68 28.80
C HIS A 28 5.31 -0.23 27.73
N LEU A 29 5.33 1.05 27.33
CA LEU A 29 4.38 1.62 26.41
C LEU A 29 5.08 2.43 25.34
N SER A 30 4.72 2.18 24.09
CA SER A 30 5.08 3.03 22.96
C SER A 30 3.81 3.55 22.28
N ILE A 31 3.85 4.80 21.84
CA ILE A 31 2.78 5.43 21.07
C ILE A 31 3.38 5.96 19.79
N GLY A 32 2.71 5.71 18.67
CA GLY A 32 3.05 6.24 17.38
C GLY A 32 1.84 6.84 16.68
N SER A 33 2.06 7.80 15.81
CA SER A 33 1.01 8.41 15.02
C SER A 33 1.51 8.75 13.62
N TYR A 34 0.66 8.50 12.64
CA TYR A 34 0.80 9.04 11.30
C TYR A 34 -0.47 9.79 10.95
N GLY A 35 -0.32 10.92 10.27
CA GLY A 35 -1.51 11.60 9.79
C GLY A 35 -1.21 12.62 8.71
N ARG A 36 -2.24 12.92 7.96
CA ARG A 36 -2.31 14.00 7.00
C ARG A 36 -3.71 14.61 7.03
N VAL A 37 -3.76 15.92 7.08
CA VAL A 37 -5.00 16.67 7.03
C VAL A 37 -4.81 17.94 6.21
N GLY A 38 -5.88 18.47 5.65
CA GLY A 38 -5.78 19.70 4.92
C GLY A 38 -7.10 20.23 4.40
N ILE A 39 -7.02 21.39 3.80
CA ILE A 39 -8.12 22.05 3.09
C ILE A 39 -7.69 22.25 1.65
N ALA A 40 -8.58 22.01 0.71
CA ALA A 40 -8.31 22.21 -0.69
C ALA A 40 -9.53 22.78 -1.43
N ALA A 41 -9.27 23.39 -2.56
CA ALA A 41 -10.28 23.91 -3.48
C ALA A 41 -9.91 23.54 -4.93
N ALA A 42 -10.94 23.31 -5.73
CA ALA A 42 -10.87 23.29 -7.18
C ALA A 42 -11.50 24.56 -7.76
N ASP A 43 -11.62 24.64 -9.08
CA ASP A 43 -12.34 25.70 -9.75
C ASP A 43 -13.76 25.85 -9.18
N GLY A 44 -14.14 27.11 -8.88
CA GLY A 44 -15.43 27.43 -8.27
C GLY A 44 -15.48 27.22 -6.74
N PHE A 45 -14.33 27.07 -6.07
CA PHE A 45 -14.20 26.84 -4.63
C PHE A 45 -14.86 25.53 -4.13
N GLU A 46 -15.14 24.59 -5.02
CA GLU A 46 -15.59 23.28 -4.63
C GLU A 46 -14.45 22.46 -4.01
N TYR A 47 -14.79 21.54 -3.11
CA TYR A 47 -13.80 20.60 -2.59
C TYR A 47 -13.35 19.65 -3.72
N PRO A 48 -12.06 19.63 -4.09
CA PRO A 48 -11.61 18.88 -5.24
C PRO A 48 -11.52 17.40 -4.94
N ARG A 49 -11.84 16.60 -5.94
CA ARG A 49 -11.51 15.18 -5.96
C ARG A 49 -10.10 14.98 -6.51
N SER A 50 -9.58 13.78 -6.33
CA SER A 50 -8.27 13.40 -6.86
C SER A 50 -8.19 13.59 -8.38
N LEU A 51 -7.08 14.15 -8.84
CA LEU A 51 -6.77 14.30 -10.26
C LEU A 51 -6.32 12.96 -10.89
N ASN A 52 -5.91 11.97 -10.10
CA ASN A 52 -5.37 10.71 -10.59
C ASN A 52 -6.43 9.89 -11.35
N LEU A 53 -5.97 9.08 -12.28
CA LEU A 53 -6.83 8.18 -13.05
C LEU A 53 -7.53 7.16 -12.15
N ASN A 54 -8.77 6.81 -12.51
CA ASN A 54 -9.57 5.81 -11.81
C ASN A 54 -8.82 4.49 -11.70
N GLY A 55 -8.85 3.91 -10.49
CA GLY A 55 -8.27 2.61 -10.22
C GLY A 55 -6.74 2.58 -10.14
N MET A 56 -6.04 3.70 -10.30
CA MET A 56 -4.58 3.77 -10.16
C MET A 56 -4.12 4.30 -8.78
N GLY A 57 -5.05 4.69 -7.91
CA GLY A 57 -4.70 5.21 -6.59
C GLY A 57 -3.76 6.41 -6.67
N SER A 58 -2.71 6.41 -5.85
CA SER A 58 -1.74 7.51 -5.77
C SER A 58 -0.51 7.34 -6.68
N VAL A 59 -0.50 6.34 -7.57
CA VAL A 59 0.66 6.15 -8.49
C VAL A 59 0.80 7.24 -9.55
N GLY A 60 -0.21 8.09 -9.72
CA GLY A 60 -0.12 9.35 -10.49
C GLY A 60 0.37 10.55 -9.65
N GLY A 61 0.95 10.32 -8.46
CA GLY A 61 1.38 11.32 -7.49
C GLY A 61 0.38 11.52 -6.35
N ARG A 62 0.88 11.77 -5.13
CA ARG A 62 0.09 11.78 -3.90
C ARG A 62 -0.14 13.15 -3.27
N MET A 63 0.19 14.24 -3.94
CA MET A 63 0.12 15.58 -3.34
C MET A 63 -1.31 15.99 -2.92
N GLU A 64 -2.33 15.46 -3.60
CA GLU A 64 -3.75 15.74 -3.33
C GLU A 64 -4.45 14.70 -2.45
N GLU A 65 -3.72 13.79 -1.82
CA GLU A 65 -4.32 12.72 -1.02
C GLU A 65 -5.28 13.23 0.05
N ASN A 66 -6.30 12.42 0.29
CA ASN A 66 -7.34 12.67 1.29
C ASN A 66 -6.79 12.66 2.71
N ASP A 67 -7.56 13.23 3.63
CA ASP A 67 -7.26 13.19 5.05
C ASP A 67 -7.19 11.74 5.56
N TYR A 68 -6.21 11.51 6.43
CA TYR A 68 -5.94 10.22 7.02
C TYR A 68 -5.30 10.39 8.39
N PHE A 69 -5.65 9.54 9.34
CA PHE A 69 -5.06 9.53 10.67
C PHE A 69 -4.87 8.11 11.17
N GLU A 70 -3.72 7.84 11.75
CA GLU A 70 -3.44 6.60 12.48
C GLU A 70 -2.90 6.90 13.88
N LEU A 71 -3.35 6.10 14.84
CA LEU A 71 -2.79 6.00 16.17
C LEU A 71 -2.40 4.55 16.44
N ALA A 72 -1.12 4.33 16.71
CA ALA A 72 -0.57 3.03 17.09
C ALA A 72 -0.16 3.04 18.55
N THR A 73 -0.48 1.96 19.26
CA THR A 73 -0.04 1.74 20.64
C THR A 73 0.58 0.36 20.74
N ALA A 74 1.66 0.23 21.49
CA ALA A 74 2.31 -1.04 21.75
C ALA A 74 2.65 -1.19 23.24
N LEU A 75 2.24 -2.32 23.81
CA LEU A 75 2.62 -2.75 25.15
C LEU A 75 3.84 -3.67 25.02
N HIS A 76 4.88 -3.39 25.80
CA HIS A 76 6.11 -4.16 25.84
C HIS A 76 6.22 -4.86 27.19
N PHE A 77 6.45 -6.17 27.14
CA PHE A 77 6.66 -6.98 28.31
C PHE A 77 8.13 -7.43 28.34
N THR A 78 8.79 -7.11 29.43
CA THR A 78 10.14 -7.65 29.69
C THR A 78 9.96 -9.10 30.11
N PRO A 79 10.81 -10.02 29.62
CA PRO A 79 10.72 -11.41 30.01
C PRO A 79 10.96 -11.61 31.50
N ILE A 80 10.43 -12.70 32.02
CA ILE A 80 10.89 -13.24 33.29
C ILE A 80 12.37 -13.54 33.09
N THR A 81 13.23 -12.70 33.66
CA THR A 81 14.68 -12.80 33.50
C THR A 81 15.22 -14.03 34.21
N THR A 82 15.32 -15.11 33.52
CA THR A 82 16.29 -16.17 33.82
C THR A 82 17.57 -15.85 33.03
N ASN A 83 18.71 -16.17 33.61
CA ASN A 83 20.08 -15.79 33.25
C ASN A 83 20.50 -15.91 31.76
N ASN A 84 19.79 -15.62 30.77
CA ASN A 84 20.12 -15.48 29.34
C ASN A 84 18.87 -15.38 28.45
N ASP A 85 17.68 -15.25 29.03
CA ASP A 85 16.47 -15.08 28.21
C ASP A 85 16.33 -13.61 27.79
N THR A 86 16.44 -13.36 26.48
CA THR A 86 16.24 -12.05 25.84
C THR A 86 14.89 -11.97 25.12
N THR A 87 13.96 -12.88 25.43
CA THR A 87 12.63 -12.88 24.81
C THR A 87 11.93 -11.56 25.06
N ALA A 88 11.56 -10.86 24.02
CA ALA A 88 10.78 -9.63 24.09
C ALA A 88 9.39 -9.87 23.54
N ILE A 89 8.37 -9.55 24.32
CA ILE A 89 6.97 -9.68 23.91
C ILE A 89 6.39 -8.29 23.66
N ARG A 90 5.66 -8.15 22.55
CA ARG A 90 4.96 -6.93 22.19
C ARG A 90 3.52 -7.27 21.82
N ILE A 91 2.57 -6.48 22.34
CA ILE A 91 1.18 -6.46 21.86
C ILE A 91 0.94 -5.09 21.25
N GLN A 92 0.62 -5.05 19.98
CA GLN A 92 0.43 -3.81 19.24
C GLN A 92 -0.98 -3.71 18.69
N SER A 93 -1.56 -2.51 18.80
CA SER A 93 -2.80 -2.14 18.14
C SER A 93 -2.59 -0.88 17.30
N ARG A 94 -3.38 -0.73 16.23
CA ARG A 94 -3.42 0.48 15.41
C ARG A 94 -4.86 0.80 15.05
N MET A 95 -5.29 2.02 15.34
CA MET A 95 -6.54 2.57 14.82
C MET A 95 -6.24 3.48 13.64
N ALA A 96 -7.09 3.44 12.63
CA ALA A 96 -7.04 4.34 11.49
C ALA A 96 -8.40 5.02 11.28
N LEU A 97 -8.36 6.31 10.93
CA LEU A 97 -9.51 7.08 10.47
C LEU A 97 -9.19 7.61 9.07
N TYR A 98 -10.09 7.42 8.15
CA TYR A 98 -9.96 7.93 6.79
C TYR A 98 -11.32 8.25 6.19
N THR A 99 -11.31 8.94 5.06
CA THR A 99 -12.53 9.33 4.36
C THR A 99 -12.35 9.16 2.85
N THR A 100 -13.40 8.71 2.20
CA THR A 100 -13.51 8.71 0.74
C THR A 100 -13.91 10.06 0.18
N ASN A 101 -14.39 10.97 1.04
CA ASN A 101 -14.87 12.30 0.67
C ASN A 101 -13.81 13.40 0.78
N GLY A 102 -12.56 13.04 1.07
CA GLY A 102 -11.43 13.95 1.07
C GLY A 102 -11.12 14.59 2.41
N GLN A 103 -12.10 14.93 3.23
CA GLN A 103 -11.90 15.59 4.53
C GLN A 103 -12.50 14.79 5.68
N ILE A 104 -11.74 14.68 6.78
CA ILE A 104 -12.22 14.17 8.07
C ILE A 104 -12.85 15.32 8.86
N ILE A 105 -12.26 16.51 8.79
CA ILE A 105 -12.62 17.69 9.59
C ILE A 105 -13.83 18.40 8.98
N GLY A 106 -14.70 18.92 9.85
CA GLY A 106 -15.88 19.70 9.46
C GLY A 106 -17.17 18.89 9.40
N ASN A 107 -17.12 17.60 9.63
CA ASN A 107 -18.31 16.77 9.71
C ASN A 107 -18.79 16.71 11.17
N VAL A 108 -19.36 17.81 11.66
CA VAL A 108 -19.77 18.01 13.06
C VAL A 108 -21.19 17.54 13.35
N THR A 109 -21.86 16.83 12.46
CA THR A 109 -23.21 16.35 12.72
C THR A 109 -23.16 15.00 13.45
N SER A 110 -23.78 14.96 14.62
CA SER A 110 -23.90 13.77 15.46
C SER A 110 -24.67 12.59 14.83
N LYS A 111 -25.17 12.72 13.62
CA LYS A 111 -25.96 11.70 12.92
C LYS A 111 -25.35 11.17 11.63
N SER A 112 -24.25 11.71 11.18
CA SER A 112 -23.64 11.31 9.91
C SER A 112 -22.16 11.06 10.11
N TYR A 113 -21.77 9.81 10.22
CA TYR A 113 -20.40 9.36 9.97
C TYR A 113 -20.06 9.46 8.47
N GLY A 114 -20.74 10.37 7.76
CA GLY A 114 -20.75 10.48 6.31
C GLY A 114 -19.37 10.48 5.71
N GLY A 115 -18.97 9.34 5.19
CA GLY A 115 -17.70 9.14 4.54
C GLY A 115 -16.48 8.96 5.46
N ILE A 116 -16.63 8.99 6.78
CA ILE A 116 -15.54 8.65 7.72
C ILE A 116 -15.59 7.14 7.99
N THR A 117 -14.47 6.49 7.78
CA THR A 117 -14.28 5.08 8.12
C THR A 117 -13.30 4.97 9.27
N ALA A 118 -13.71 4.25 10.32
CA ALA A 118 -12.83 3.83 11.39
C ALA A 118 -12.46 2.36 11.19
N ALA A 119 -11.19 2.05 11.31
CA ALA A 119 -10.66 0.70 11.14
C ALA A 119 -9.70 0.36 12.28
N LEU A 120 -9.59 -0.94 12.58
CA LEU A 120 -8.57 -1.51 13.45
C LEU A 120 -7.66 -2.43 12.60
N PRO A 121 -6.75 -1.87 11.79
CA PRO A 121 -5.95 -2.65 10.86
C PRO A 121 -4.88 -3.51 11.53
N GLU A 122 -4.50 -3.22 12.76
CA GLU A 122 -3.55 -4.02 13.53
C GLU A 122 -4.07 -4.33 14.93
N LEU A 123 -4.03 -5.59 15.26
CA LEU A 123 -4.07 -6.11 16.64
C LEU A 123 -3.34 -7.44 16.64
N PHE A 124 -2.07 -7.44 17.08
CA PHE A 124 -1.25 -8.63 17.09
C PHE A 124 -0.34 -8.70 18.31
N ALA A 125 0.06 -9.92 18.63
CA ALA A 125 1.11 -10.23 19.61
C ALA A 125 2.33 -10.80 18.89
N GLU A 126 3.53 -10.43 19.34
CA GLU A 126 4.80 -10.88 18.79
C GLU A 126 5.77 -11.20 19.92
N ALA A 127 6.46 -12.33 19.83
CA ALA A 127 7.60 -12.67 20.67
C ALA A 127 8.85 -12.71 19.81
N ARG A 128 9.90 -12.03 20.23
CA ARG A 128 11.21 -11.94 19.55
C ARG A 128 12.31 -12.48 20.44
N HIS A 129 13.40 -12.95 19.82
CA HIS A 129 14.57 -13.48 20.51
C HIS A 129 14.24 -14.57 21.55
N ILE A 130 13.33 -15.47 21.15
CA ILE A 130 12.79 -16.51 22.04
C ILE A 130 13.94 -17.34 22.62
N MET A 131 14.05 -17.35 23.96
CA MET A 131 15.12 -18.03 24.70
C MET A 131 16.52 -17.65 24.22
N GLY A 132 16.76 -16.38 23.91
CA GLY A 132 18.06 -15.89 23.41
C GLY A 132 18.38 -16.30 21.97
N SER A 133 17.47 -16.98 21.29
CA SER A 133 17.65 -17.45 19.91
C SER A 133 17.20 -16.41 18.89
N PRO A 134 17.54 -16.53 17.60
CA PRO A 134 17.05 -15.65 16.56
C PRO A 134 15.60 -15.94 16.09
N TRP A 135 14.86 -16.77 16.81
CA TRP A 135 13.47 -17.05 16.51
C TRP A 135 12.54 -15.94 16.94
N SER A 136 11.56 -15.64 16.11
CA SER A 136 10.43 -14.76 16.42
C SER A 136 9.14 -15.40 15.92
N VAL A 137 8.04 -15.17 16.65
CA VAL A 137 6.70 -15.62 16.26
C VAL A 137 5.72 -14.48 16.47
N TRP A 138 4.67 -14.43 15.65
CA TRP A 138 3.60 -13.48 15.83
C TRP A 138 2.24 -14.10 15.46
N VAL A 139 1.16 -13.53 16.00
CA VAL A 139 -0.23 -13.91 15.72
C VAL A 139 -1.14 -12.71 15.82
N GLY A 140 -2.13 -12.62 14.93
CA GLY A 140 -3.16 -11.58 14.93
C GLY A 140 -3.27 -10.85 13.59
N ALA A 141 -3.95 -9.72 13.59
CA ALA A 141 -4.06 -8.85 12.43
C ALA A 141 -2.86 -7.88 12.40
N ARG A 142 -2.20 -7.77 11.25
CA ARG A 142 -0.97 -6.98 11.16
C ARG A 142 -0.90 -6.21 9.84
N PHE A 143 -0.43 -4.96 9.88
CA PHE A 143 0.13 -4.31 8.71
C PHE A 143 1.46 -4.98 8.37
N PHE A 144 1.34 -6.00 7.55
CA PHE A 144 2.45 -6.82 7.13
C PHE A 144 2.83 -6.45 5.70
N ARG A 145 3.56 -5.37 5.59
CA ARG A 145 3.95 -4.76 4.32
C ARG A 145 5.37 -4.23 4.42
N GLY A 146 6.09 -4.31 3.32
CA GLY A 146 7.47 -3.86 3.22
C GLY A 146 7.60 -2.38 2.85
N ASP A 147 8.60 -2.08 2.04
CA ASP A 147 8.87 -0.71 1.57
C ASP A 147 7.77 -0.20 0.64
N ASP A 148 7.53 1.11 0.69
CA ASP A 148 6.67 1.83 -0.25
C ASP A 148 7.48 2.73 -1.19
N ILE A 149 6.86 3.09 -2.29
CA ILE A 149 7.23 4.28 -3.05
C ILE A 149 6.53 5.47 -2.42
N HIS A 150 7.18 6.12 -1.48
CA HIS A 150 6.57 7.14 -0.64
C HIS A 150 5.90 8.29 -1.42
N ILE A 151 6.48 8.74 -2.54
CA ILE A 151 5.91 9.81 -3.36
C ILE A 151 4.69 9.38 -4.19
N ALA A 152 4.35 8.08 -4.16
CA ALA A 152 3.18 7.48 -4.80
C ALA A 152 2.29 6.70 -3.81
N ASP A 153 2.62 6.66 -2.51
CA ASP A 153 1.94 5.86 -1.46
C ASP A 153 1.63 4.43 -1.94
N HIS A 154 2.63 3.79 -2.54
CA HIS A 154 2.48 2.51 -3.21
C HIS A 154 3.35 1.43 -2.59
N PHE A 155 2.72 0.51 -1.84
CA PHE A 155 3.37 -0.69 -1.29
C PHE A 155 3.38 -1.78 -2.35
N TYR A 156 4.46 -1.94 -3.06
CA TYR A 156 4.49 -2.56 -4.38
C TYR A 156 4.90 -4.04 -4.42
N PHE A 157 5.44 -4.60 -3.34
CA PHE A 157 6.06 -5.92 -3.43
C PHE A 157 5.40 -6.98 -2.54
N ASP A 158 5.27 -6.70 -1.26
CA ASP A 158 4.96 -7.68 -0.21
C ASP A 158 3.91 -7.16 0.79
N ASP A 159 2.85 -6.49 0.32
CA ASP A 159 1.73 -6.12 1.19
C ASP A 159 0.84 -7.35 1.47
N HIS A 160 1.12 -8.00 2.59
CA HIS A 160 0.36 -9.12 3.13
C HIS A 160 -0.59 -8.71 4.26
N SER A 161 -0.88 -7.41 4.41
CA SER A 161 -1.65 -6.86 5.53
C SER A 161 -3.00 -7.58 5.69
N SER A 162 -3.08 -8.41 6.70
CA SER A 162 -4.23 -9.28 7.00
C SER A 162 -4.09 -9.90 8.38
N GLN A 163 -5.03 -10.77 8.74
CA GLN A 163 -4.96 -11.60 9.92
C GLN A 163 -4.22 -12.90 9.61
N GLY A 164 -3.42 -13.38 10.56
CA GLY A 164 -2.65 -14.61 10.39
C GLY A 164 -1.67 -14.86 11.53
N PHE A 165 -0.70 -15.68 11.25
CA PHE A 165 0.44 -15.92 12.13
C PHE A 165 1.70 -16.15 11.30
N GLY A 166 2.86 -15.96 11.93
CA GLY A 166 4.13 -16.17 11.25
C GLY A 166 5.25 -16.51 12.20
N VAL A 167 6.27 -17.11 11.62
CA VAL A 167 7.52 -17.50 12.28
C VAL A 167 8.67 -16.94 11.47
N GLN A 168 9.66 -16.37 12.14
CA GLN A 168 10.86 -15.86 11.52
C GLN A 168 12.10 -16.45 12.19
N TYR A 169 13.04 -16.87 11.37
CA TYR A 169 14.39 -17.24 11.80
C TYR A 169 15.41 -16.47 10.99
N LYS A 170 16.14 -15.55 11.65
CA LYS A 170 17.08 -14.64 10.98
C LYS A 170 16.41 -13.89 9.82
N ASN A 171 16.83 -14.19 8.60
CA ASN A 171 16.41 -13.53 7.36
C ASN A 171 15.31 -14.30 6.59
N THR A 172 14.86 -15.42 7.14
CA THR A 172 13.79 -16.23 6.55
C THR A 172 12.52 -16.08 7.37
N GLN A 173 11.41 -15.83 6.71
CA GLN A 173 10.11 -15.69 7.33
C GLN A 173 9.12 -16.60 6.62
N PHE A 174 8.31 -17.30 7.42
CA PHE A 174 7.16 -18.05 6.97
C PHE A 174 5.91 -17.51 7.66
N SER A 175 4.83 -17.34 6.92
CA SER A 175 3.55 -16.93 7.49
C SER A 175 2.37 -17.57 6.78
N ILE A 176 1.25 -17.66 7.49
CA ILE A 176 -0.04 -18.05 6.93
C ILE A 176 -1.02 -16.93 7.23
N MET A 177 -1.62 -16.37 6.18
CA MET A 177 -2.58 -15.29 6.27
C MET A 177 -3.96 -15.79 5.87
N PHE A 178 -4.98 -15.23 6.51
CA PHE A 178 -6.40 -15.52 6.25
C PHE A 178 -7.12 -14.22 5.86
N PRO A 179 -6.90 -13.73 4.64
CA PRO A 179 -7.55 -12.50 4.21
C PRO A 179 -9.06 -12.68 4.10
N ALA A 180 -9.79 -11.65 4.53
CA ALA A 180 -11.23 -11.59 4.41
C ALA A 180 -11.64 -10.56 3.36
N ALA A 181 -12.54 -10.92 2.46
CA ALA A 181 -13.24 -9.99 1.60
C ALA A 181 -14.65 -9.77 2.16
N VAL A 182 -14.80 -8.68 2.90
CA VAL A 182 -16.09 -8.31 3.53
C VAL A 182 -16.92 -7.36 2.69
N ASP A 183 -16.35 -6.85 1.60
CA ASP A 183 -17.03 -5.92 0.72
C ASP A 183 -17.77 -6.68 -0.38
N THR A 184 -19.09 -6.78 -0.24
CA THR A 184 -19.97 -7.36 -1.27
C THR A 184 -20.02 -6.51 -2.55
N ALA A 185 -19.58 -5.27 -2.50
CA ALA A 185 -19.42 -4.40 -3.66
C ALA A 185 -18.09 -4.62 -4.39
N SER A 186 -17.16 -5.36 -3.81
CA SER A 186 -15.88 -5.65 -4.46
C SER A 186 -16.04 -6.71 -5.55
N SER A 187 -15.14 -6.64 -6.53
CA SER A 187 -15.05 -7.62 -7.62
C SER A 187 -14.41 -8.94 -7.22
N LEU A 188 -14.01 -9.05 -5.96
CA LEU A 188 -13.30 -10.22 -5.46
C LEU A 188 -14.20 -11.45 -5.40
N PRO A 189 -13.65 -12.65 -5.60
CA PRO A 189 -14.37 -13.89 -5.33
C PRO A 189 -14.89 -13.88 -3.90
N PRO A 190 -16.12 -14.30 -3.64
CA PRO A 190 -16.66 -14.31 -2.30
C PRO A 190 -15.84 -15.29 -1.44
N TYR A 191 -15.09 -14.76 -0.50
CA TYR A 191 -14.33 -15.53 0.46
C TYR A 191 -14.14 -14.76 1.75
N PHE A 192 -14.11 -15.45 2.87
CA PHE A 192 -13.59 -14.97 4.15
C PHE A 192 -13.46 -16.12 5.13
N TYR A 193 -12.69 -15.91 6.17
CA TYR A 193 -12.51 -16.94 7.18
C TYR A 193 -13.44 -16.78 8.39
N LEU A 194 -13.97 -15.59 8.62
CA LEU A 194 -15.00 -15.31 9.61
C LEU A 194 -16.00 -14.34 9.03
N ASN A 195 -17.25 -14.74 8.94
CA ASN A 195 -18.28 -13.89 8.40
C ASN A 195 -19.39 -13.60 9.40
N ILE A 196 -19.38 -12.37 9.86
CA ILE A 196 -20.52 -11.79 10.58
C ILE A 196 -20.88 -10.49 9.86
N VAL A 197 -21.90 -10.52 9.03
CA VAL A 197 -22.46 -9.31 8.42
C VAL A 197 -23.65 -8.88 9.27
N ASN A 198 -23.59 -7.68 9.85
CA ASN A 198 -24.64 -7.14 10.72
C ASN A 198 -25.04 -8.08 11.89
N GLY A 199 -24.08 -8.79 12.47
CA GLY A 199 -24.32 -9.73 13.56
C GLY A 199 -24.93 -11.08 13.14
N THR A 200 -25.14 -11.31 11.85
CA THR A 200 -25.68 -12.57 11.32
C THR A 200 -24.60 -13.35 10.59
N PRO A 201 -24.39 -14.64 10.91
CA PRO A 201 -23.50 -15.49 10.14
C PRO A 201 -24.01 -15.62 8.71
N VAL A 202 -23.15 -15.37 7.73
CA VAL A 202 -23.46 -15.62 6.32
C VAL A 202 -22.91 -16.99 5.96
N LEU A 203 -23.79 -17.92 5.61
CA LEU A 203 -23.46 -19.28 5.26
C LEU A 203 -22.83 -19.37 3.87
N GLY A 204 -21.96 -20.35 3.68
CA GLY A 204 -21.42 -20.72 2.37
C GLY A 204 -20.18 -19.96 1.89
N LEU A 205 -19.55 -19.19 2.75
CA LEU A 205 -18.34 -18.50 2.35
C LEU A 205 -17.10 -19.37 2.54
N ARG A 206 -16.15 -19.15 1.63
CA ARG A 206 -14.98 -19.98 1.49
C ARG A 206 -13.79 -19.38 2.22
N ASN A 207 -13.03 -20.19 2.93
CA ASN A 207 -11.77 -19.76 3.52
C ASN A 207 -10.71 -19.60 2.45
N ARG A 208 -10.01 -18.47 2.47
CA ARG A 208 -8.77 -18.28 1.71
C ARG A 208 -7.59 -18.31 2.67
N ALA A 209 -6.64 -19.20 2.39
CA ALA A 209 -5.37 -19.26 3.10
C ALA A 209 -4.25 -18.90 2.14
N VAL A 210 -3.33 -18.04 2.59
CA VAL A 210 -2.14 -17.62 1.85
C VAL A 210 -0.92 -18.05 2.64
N HIS A 211 -0.18 -19.02 2.12
CA HIS A 211 1.09 -19.48 2.68
C HIS A 211 2.20 -18.66 2.04
N ILE A 212 3.02 -18.01 2.84
CA ILE A 212 4.03 -17.05 2.39
C ILE A 212 5.39 -17.48 2.91
N ILE A 213 6.37 -17.44 2.03
CA ILE A 213 7.78 -17.55 2.39
C ILE A 213 8.53 -16.35 1.84
N GLU A 214 9.31 -15.70 2.68
CA GLU A 214 10.19 -14.62 2.31
C GLU A 214 11.63 -14.93 2.76
N GLN A 215 12.58 -14.69 1.88
CA GLN A 215 14.00 -14.81 2.17
C GLN A 215 14.70 -13.50 1.82
N THR A 216 15.32 -12.87 2.82
CA THR A 216 16.19 -11.72 2.58
C THR A 216 17.65 -12.17 2.57
N VAL A 217 18.34 -11.92 1.46
CA VAL A 217 19.77 -12.20 1.27
C VAL A 217 20.52 -10.88 1.32
N PRO A 218 21.31 -10.62 2.39
CA PRO A 218 22.12 -9.42 2.47
C PRO A 218 23.20 -9.42 1.36
N ILE A 219 23.42 -8.26 0.76
CA ILE A 219 24.51 -8.00 -0.18
C ILE A 219 25.29 -6.77 0.28
N LYS A 220 26.41 -6.47 -0.37
CA LYS A 220 27.18 -5.26 -0.07
C LYS A 220 26.32 -4.01 -0.33
N HIS A 221 26.04 -3.26 0.73
CA HIS A 221 25.22 -2.03 0.73
C HIS A 221 23.75 -2.24 0.31
N GLY A 222 23.17 -3.41 0.58
CA GLY A 222 21.77 -3.66 0.26
C GLY A 222 21.32 -5.07 0.54
N TYR A 223 20.25 -5.48 -0.17
CA TYR A 223 19.73 -6.85 -0.07
C TYR A 223 19.02 -7.27 -1.36
N VAL A 224 18.87 -8.58 -1.51
CA VAL A 224 17.90 -9.21 -2.40
C VAL A 224 16.83 -9.87 -1.54
N LYS A 225 15.55 -9.60 -1.79
CA LYS A 225 14.45 -10.31 -1.14
C LYS A 225 13.76 -11.19 -2.18
N LEU A 226 13.52 -12.45 -1.82
CA LEU A 226 12.77 -13.42 -2.60
C LEU A 226 11.44 -13.65 -1.90
N LEU A 227 10.37 -13.77 -2.69
CA LEU A 227 9.00 -13.97 -2.24
C LEU A 227 8.39 -15.17 -2.96
N GLY A 228 7.77 -16.06 -2.21
CA GLY A 228 6.92 -17.13 -2.71
C GLY A 228 5.62 -17.19 -1.94
N GLU A 229 4.49 -17.27 -2.64
CA GLU A 229 3.18 -17.42 -2.03
C GLU A 229 2.41 -18.55 -2.69
N LEU A 230 1.65 -19.29 -1.88
CA LEU A 230 0.66 -20.26 -2.33
C LEU A 230 -0.69 -19.89 -1.76
N HIS A 231 -1.62 -19.55 -2.61
CA HIS A 231 -2.99 -19.21 -2.27
C HIS A 231 -3.89 -20.41 -2.47
N ARG A 232 -4.73 -20.70 -1.47
CA ARG A 232 -5.74 -21.75 -1.53
C ARG A 232 -7.09 -21.18 -1.16
N LEU A 233 -8.09 -21.51 -1.94
CA LEU A 233 -9.48 -21.15 -1.72
C LEU A 233 -10.29 -22.44 -1.74
N ALA A 234 -10.96 -22.76 -0.63
CA ALA A 234 -11.81 -23.93 -0.52
C ALA A 234 -12.99 -23.84 -1.52
N ASP A 235 -13.58 -24.96 -1.87
CA ASP A 235 -14.91 -24.98 -2.48
C ASP A 235 -15.97 -24.46 -1.51
N GLY A 236 -17.12 -24.11 -2.03
CA GLY A 236 -18.21 -23.64 -1.18
C GLY A 236 -19.49 -23.45 -1.96
N THR A 237 -20.59 -23.44 -1.23
CA THR A 237 -21.92 -23.23 -1.78
C THR A 237 -22.51 -21.97 -1.16
N VAL A 238 -22.93 -21.03 -1.98
CA VAL A 238 -23.76 -19.91 -1.53
C VAL A 238 -25.19 -20.26 -1.84
N ALA A 239 -26.01 -20.41 -0.81
CA ALA A 239 -27.45 -20.64 -0.95
C ALA A 239 -28.18 -19.30 -0.79
N ASP A 240 -29.02 -18.98 -1.76
CA ASP A 240 -30.06 -17.98 -1.66
C ASP A 240 -31.42 -18.69 -1.46
N THR A 241 -32.46 -17.95 -1.10
CA THR A 241 -33.80 -18.49 -0.86
C THR A 241 -34.41 -19.25 -2.06
N THR A 242 -33.89 -19.00 -3.26
CA THR A 242 -34.40 -19.58 -4.51
C THR A 242 -33.38 -20.40 -5.30
N SER A 243 -32.09 -20.30 -5.00
CA SER A 243 -31.02 -20.98 -5.74
C SER A 243 -29.78 -21.23 -4.89
N SER A 244 -29.00 -22.24 -5.26
CA SER A 244 -27.67 -22.46 -4.71
C SER A 244 -26.63 -22.35 -5.82
N THR A 245 -25.56 -21.62 -5.56
CA THR A 245 -24.41 -21.51 -6.47
C THR A 245 -23.20 -22.20 -5.84
N ASN A 246 -22.69 -23.20 -6.54
CA ASN A 246 -21.47 -23.91 -6.15
C ASN A 246 -20.25 -23.22 -6.77
N TYR A 247 -19.29 -22.91 -5.94
CA TYR A 247 -17.99 -22.39 -6.34
C TYR A 247 -16.92 -23.47 -6.14
N PRO A 248 -16.17 -23.82 -7.17
CA PRO A 248 -15.12 -24.84 -7.04
C PRO A 248 -13.98 -24.32 -6.17
N ALA A 249 -13.23 -25.24 -5.59
CA ALA A 249 -11.94 -24.94 -4.99
C ALA A 249 -11.00 -24.31 -6.04
N ASP A 250 -10.21 -23.33 -5.62
CA ASP A 250 -9.30 -22.62 -6.50
C ASP A 250 -7.95 -22.36 -5.83
N TYR A 251 -6.94 -22.07 -6.63
CA TYR A 251 -5.60 -21.80 -6.14
C TYR A 251 -4.88 -20.77 -7.01
N GLY A 252 -3.83 -20.22 -6.46
CA GLY A 252 -2.93 -19.33 -7.16
C GLY A 252 -1.58 -19.27 -6.46
N TYR A 253 -0.61 -18.66 -7.11
CA TYR A 253 0.69 -18.44 -6.50
C TYR A 253 1.27 -17.09 -6.92
N VAL A 254 2.17 -16.57 -6.10
CA VAL A 254 2.98 -15.39 -6.39
C VAL A 254 4.44 -15.77 -6.28
N LEU A 255 5.24 -15.32 -7.23
CA LEU A 255 6.68 -15.34 -7.18
C LEU A 255 7.20 -13.92 -7.33
N GLY A 256 8.17 -13.54 -6.50
CA GLY A 256 8.72 -12.20 -6.52
C GLY A 256 10.20 -12.15 -6.19
N ALA A 257 10.87 -11.17 -6.76
CA ALA A 257 12.24 -10.80 -6.42
C ALA A 257 12.35 -9.28 -6.32
N LYS A 258 13.04 -8.80 -5.28
CA LYS A 258 13.31 -7.38 -5.05
C LYS A 258 14.80 -7.21 -4.79
N TYR A 259 15.38 -6.22 -5.45
CA TYR A 259 16.76 -5.79 -5.25
C TYR A 259 16.77 -4.37 -4.71
N LYS A 260 17.44 -4.14 -3.58
CA LYS A 260 17.66 -2.80 -3.02
C LYS A 260 19.13 -2.58 -2.76
N LYS A 261 19.63 -1.44 -3.19
CA LYS A 261 21.02 -1.03 -3.01
C LYS A 261 21.11 0.42 -2.59
N ASN A 262 21.79 0.66 -1.47
CA ASN A 262 22.19 1.99 -1.08
C ASN A 262 23.49 2.34 -1.80
N PHE A 263 23.59 3.53 -2.33
CA PHE A 263 24.79 4.00 -3.01
C PHE A 263 25.36 5.26 -2.34
N ALA A 264 26.66 5.41 -2.46
CA ALA A 264 27.33 6.59 -1.92
C ALA A 264 26.94 7.82 -2.75
N SER A 265 26.51 8.85 -2.08
CA SER A 265 26.29 10.18 -2.63
C SER A 265 26.90 11.20 -1.66
N LYS A 266 26.92 12.48 -2.05
CA LYS A 266 27.43 13.56 -1.18
C LYS A 266 26.66 13.66 0.14
N MET A 267 25.43 13.14 0.16
CA MET A 267 24.55 13.07 1.32
C MET A 267 24.11 11.61 1.55
N PRO A 268 23.94 11.17 2.81
CA PRO A 268 23.50 9.81 3.11
C PRO A 268 22.07 9.57 2.70
N GLY A 269 21.65 8.30 2.64
CA GLY A 269 20.27 7.89 2.43
C GLY A 269 19.87 7.70 0.96
N SER A 270 20.81 7.82 0.01
CA SER A 270 20.53 7.51 -1.40
C SER A 270 20.39 6.01 -1.62
N PHE A 271 19.37 5.61 -2.37
CA PHE A 271 19.13 4.21 -2.70
C PHE A 271 18.51 4.06 -4.07
N PHE A 272 18.64 2.88 -4.61
CA PHE A 272 17.91 2.36 -5.76
C PHE A 272 17.23 1.06 -5.35
N ASP A 273 16.00 0.85 -5.75
CA ASP A 273 15.36 -0.45 -5.70
C ASP A 273 14.65 -0.81 -7.00
N PHE A 274 14.54 -2.11 -7.21
CA PHE A 274 13.81 -2.70 -8.32
C PHE A 274 13.11 -3.96 -7.83
N SER A 275 11.88 -4.16 -8.24
CA SER A 275 11.15 -5.40 -7.97
C SER A 275 10.41 -5.92 -9.19
N ALA A 276 10.30 -7.23 -9.24
CA ALA A 276 9.48 -7.96 -10.19
C ALA A 276 8.62 -8.97 -9.43
N ARG A 277 7.34 -9.05 -9.79
CA ARG A 277 6.38 -9.98 -9.21
C ARG A 277 5.52 -10.58 -10.32
N TYR A 278 5.30 -11.89 -10.24
CA TYR A 278 4.38 -12.64 -11.09
C TYR A 278 3.31 -13.29 -10.21
N GLY A 279 2.06 -13.12 -10.56
CA GLY A 279 0.92 -13.77 -9.91
C GLY A 279 0.15 -14.65 -10.87
N SER A 280 -0.38 -15.75 -10.39
CA SER A 280 -1.16 -16.71 -11.18
C SER A 280 -2.40 -17.18 -10.43
N GLY A 281 -3.42 -17.57 -11.16
CA GLY A 281 -4.67 -18.02 -10.59
C GLY A 281 -5.39 -16.92 -9.82
N ILE A 282 -5.96 -17.26 -8.65
CA ILE A 282 -6.61 -16.27 -7.77
C ILE A 282 -5.66 -15.21 -7.24
N ALA A 283 -4.36 -15.38 -7.38
CA ALA A 283 -3.30 -14.47 -6.93
C ALA A 283 -2.77 -13.57 -8.07
N ASN A 284 -3.59 -13.24 -9.05
CA ASN A 284 -3.20 -12.49 -10.25
C ASN A 284 -3.17 -10.95 -10.04
N GLY A 285 -2.97 -10.49 -8.83
CA GLY A 285 -2.95 -9.07 -8.50
C GLY A 285 -4.34 -8.51 -8.25
N GLY A 286 -4.44 -7.31 -7.79
CA GLY A 286 -5.71 -6.66 -7.49
C GLY A 286 -6.19 -5.73 -8.59
N ASP A 287 -7.40 -5.28 -8.44
CA ASP A 287 -7.93 -4.14 -9.17
C ASP A 287 -7.39 -2.82 -8.57
N GLY A 288 -7.43 -1.75 -9.34
CA GLY A 288 -7.24 -0.40 -8.82
C GLY A 288 -5.85 -0.09 -8.28
N GLY A 289 -4.79 -0.62 -8.87
CA GLY A 289 -3.43 -0.41 -8.34
C GLY A 289 -3.25 -1.08 -6.98
N GLY A 290 -4.07 -2.08 -6.67
CA GLY A 290 -4.02 -2.85 -5.42
C GLY A 290 -2.63 -3.43 -5.21
N THR A 291 -2.10 -3.23 -4.02
CA THR A 291 -0.74 -3.64 -3.64
C THR A 291 -0.73 -4.98 -2.93
N LYS A 292 -1.88 -5.38 -2.38
CA LYS A 292 -2.02 -6.62 -1.65
C LYS A 292 -1.91 -7.83 -2.58
N THR A 293 -1.00 -8.72 -2.26
CA THR A 293 -0.69 -9.88 -3.10
C THR A 293 -1.85 -10.86 -3.23
N PHE A 294 -2.75 -10.88 -2.23
CA PHE A 294 -3.92 -11.77 -2.23
C PHE A 294 -5.14 -11.24 -2.99
N LEU A 295 -5.06 -10.10 -3.65
CA LEU A 295 -6.15 -9.62 -4.49
C LEU A 295 -6.27 -10.45 -5.77
N THR A 296 -7.48 -10.52 -6.30
CA THR A 296 -7.80 -11.18 -7.56
C THR A 296 -8.36 -10.16 -8.54
N TYR A 297 -7.89 -10.16 -9.76
CA TYR A 297 -8.33 -9.27 -10.83
C TYR A 297 -9.13 -10.00 -11.90
N GLY A 298 -10.12 -9.29 -12.46
CA GLY A 298 -10.94 -9.75 -13.58
C GLY A 298 -11.99 -10.77 -13.18
N GLY A 299 -12.62 -11.39 -14.18
CA GLY A 299 -13.63 -12.40 -13.98
C GLY A 299 -13.09 -13.83 -14.03
N PRO A 300 -13.81 -14.77 -13.42
CA PRO A 300 -13.53 -16.20 -13.53
C PRO A 300 -13.75 -16.69 -14.97
N ASN A 301 -13.21 -17.86 -15.29
CA ASN A 301 -13.65 -18.60 -16.46
C ASN A 301 -15.12 -18.98 -16.28
N LEU A 302 -15.97 -18.65 -17.26
CA LEU A 302 -17.43 -18.78 -17.12
C LEU A 302 -17.90 -20.24 -17.07
N THR A 303 -17.14 -21.16 -17.64
CA THR A 303 -17.47 -22.60 -17.66
C THR A 303 -16.98 -23.29 -16.38
N THR A 304 -15.72 -23.09 -16.04
CA THR A 304 -15.10 -23.79 -14.89
C THR A 304 -15.26 -23.04 -13.58
N LYS A 305 -15.73 -21.79 -13.61
CA LYS A 305 -15.94 -20.91 -12.46
C LYS A 305 -14.70 -20.75 -11.56
N ASN A 306 -13.51 -20.78 -12.14
CA ASN A 306 -12.24 -20.61 -11.42
C ASN A 306 -11.32 -19.61 -12.14
N PHE A 307 -10.18 -19.28 -11.49
CA PHE A 307 -9.19 -18.30 -11.98
C PHE A 307 -7.90 -18.95 -12.50
N ARG A 308 -7.86 -20.23 -12.82
CA ARG A 308 -6.62 -20.96 -13.16
C ARG A 308 -5.84 -20.34 -14.31
N ASN A 309 -6.52 -19.74 -15.29
CA ASN A 309 -5.89 -19.10 -16.45
C ASN A 309 -5.54 -17.63 -16.23
N ALA A 310 -5.82 -17.10 -15.03
CA ALA A 310 -5.51 -15.71 -14.70
C ALA A 310 -4.03 -15.56 -14.37
N TRP A 311 -3.46 -14.38 -14.68
CA TRP A 311 -2.08 -14.05 -14.36
C TRP A 311 -1.87 -12.54 -14.26
N SER A 312 -0.79 -12.14 -13.62
CA SER A 312 -0.33 -10.75 -13.60
C SER A 312 1.19 -10.64 -13.53
N ILE A 313 1.69 -9.52 -14.01
CA ILE A 313 3.09 -9.09 -13.85
C ILE A 313 3.09 -7.69 -13.26
N ALA A 314 3.91 -7.46 -12.25
CA ALA A 314 4.17 -6.15 -11.69
C ALA A 314 5.69 -5.89 -11.68
N LEU A 315 6.10 -4.78 -12.26
CA LEU A 315 7.48 -4.31 -12.26
C LEU A 315 7.50 -2.92 -11.63
N THR A 316 8.42 -2.72 -10.70
CA THR A 316 8.53 -1.45 -10.00
C THR A 316 10.00 -1.08 -9.82
N SER A 317 10.30 0.17 -10.01
CA SER A 317 11.62 0.73 -9.71
C SER A 317 11.46 2.03 -8.98
N SER A 318 12.31 2.29 -8.00
CA SER A 318 12.39 3.61 -7.37
C SER A 318 13.83 3.99 -7.03
N VAL A 319 14.09 5.29 -7.01
CA VAL A 319 15.37 5.86 -6.66
C VAL A 319 15.20 7.09 -5.80
N LEU A 320 15.96 7.16 -4.71
CA LEU A 320 16.21 8.40 -4.00
C LEU A 320 17.67 8.78 -4.18
N TRP A 321 17.92 9.93 -4.75
CA TRP A 321 19.27 10.45 -4.95
C TRP A 321 19.43 11.80 -4.27
N ASN A 322 20.14 11.81 -3.17
CA ASN A 322 20.54 13.00 -2.44
C ASN A 322 21.78 13.60 -3.12
N ILE A 323 21.57 14.48 -4.10
CA ILE A 323 22.64 15.03 -4.96
C ILE A 323 23.56 15.94 -4.16
N SER A 324 23.00 16.76 -3.28
CA SER A 324 23.71 17.74 -2.47
C SER A 324 22.94 18.07 -1.20
N ARG A 325 23.54 18.90 -0.33
CA ARG A 325 22.82 19.45 0.84
C ARG A 325 21.60 20.31 0.47
N SER A 326 21.51 20.76 -0.78
CA SER A 326 20.43 21.65 -1.23
C SER A 326 19.45 20.98 -2.16
N TYR A 327 19.72 19.74 -2.61
CA TYR A 327 18.91 19.15 -3.66
C TYR A 327 18.85 17.63 -3.60
N SER A 328 17.63 17.09 -3.66
CA SER A 328 17.36 15.66 -3.76
C SER A 328 16.35 15.37 -4.85
N ILE A 329 16.49 14.22 -5.51
CA ILE A 329 15.54 13.70 -6.50
C ILE A 329 15.01 12.36 -5.99
N ASN A 330 13.70 12.20 -6.01
CA ASN A 330 13.02 10.93 -5.82
C ASN A 330 12.24 10.61 -7.09
N ALA A 331 12.45 9.45 -7.69
CA ALA A 331 11.78 9.04 -8.92
C ALA A 331 11.30 7.60 -8.81
N TYR A 332 10.26 7.26 -9.57
CA TYR A 332 9.72 5.91 -9.65
C TYR A 332 9.19 5.59 -11.03
N CYS A 333 9.08 4.30 -11.30
CA CYS A 333 8.37 3.72 -12.43
C CYS A 333 7.59 2.50 -11.94
N VAL A 334 6.32 2.40 -12.33
CA VAL A 334 5.43 1.28 -12.01
C VAL A 334 4.81 0.79 -13.31
N PHE A 335 4.90 -0.50 -13.55
CA PHE A 335 4.21 -1.19 -14.63
C PHE A 335 3.49 -2.39 -14.08
N THR A 336 2.19 -2.52 -14.37
CA THR A 336 1.41 -3.71 -14.05
C THR A 336 0.58 -4.14 -15.23
N LYS A 337 0.52 -5.45 -15.46
CA LYS A 337 -0.38 -6.06 -16.45
C LYS A 337 -1.11 -7.21 -15.81
N SER A 338 -2.44 -7.19 -15.87
CA SER A 338 -3.28 -8.20 -15.25
C SER A 338 -4.28 -8.77 -16.26
N HIS A 339 -4.49 -10.06 -16.13
CA HIS A 339 -5.34 -10.86 -16.98
C HIS A 339 -6.22 -11.75 -16.10
N GLY A 340 -7.53 -11.56 -16.16
CA GLY A 340 -8.50 -12.45 -15.51
C GLY A 340 -8.63 -13.79 -16.26
N ALA A 341 -9.37 -14.71 -15.69
CA ALA A 341 -9.48 -16.08 -16.23
C ALA A 341 -10.48 -16.26 -17.37
N SER A 342 -11.37 -15.30 -17.57
CA SER A 342 -12.30 -15.34 -18.70
C SER A 342 -11.58 -15.09 -20.03
N ASP A 343 -12.05 -15.72 -21.10
CA ASP A 343 -11.51 -15.55 -22.45
C ASP A 343 -11.89 -14.19 -23.07
N SER A 344 -12.82 -13.45 -22.46
CA SER A 344 -13.19 -12.12 -22.90
C SER A 344 -12.00 -11.16 -22.87
N LEU A 345 -11.80 -10.42 -23.93
CA LEU A 345 -10.82 -9.34 -23.99
C LEU A 345 -11.31 -8.06 -23.29
N ASN A 346 -12.62 -7.91 -23.15
CA ASN A 346 -13.28 -6.77 -22.54
C ASN A 346 -13.91 -7.13 -21.20
N LYS A 347 -15.13 -6.65 -20.99
CA LYS A 347 -15.89 -6.92 -19.77
C LYS A 347 -16.43 -8.34 -19.75
N THR A 348 -16.41 -8.92 -18.57
CA THR A 348 -16.96 -10.25 -18.27
C THR A 348 -17.68 -10.19 -16.93
N PRO A 349 -18.74 -10.98 -16.71
CA PRO A 349 -19.39 -11.02 -15.42
C PRO A 349 -18.48 -11.69 -14.35
N ASP A 350 -18.52 -11.16 -13.14
CA ASP A 350 -18.01 -11.83 -11.95
C ASP A 350 -19.02 -12.84 -11.39
N TYR A 351 -18.75 -13.40 -10.22
CA TYR A 351 -19.67 -14.33 -9.54
C TYR A 351 -21.03 -13.71 -9.16
N ASN A 352 -21.11 -12.39 -9.07
CA ASN A 352 -22.33 -11.65 -8.73
C ASN A 352 -23.01 -11.06 -9.99
N GLY A 353 -22.54 -11.41 -11.18
CA GLY A 353 -23.06 -10.89 -12.44
C GLY A 353 -22.61 -9.47 -12.80
N ARG A 354 -21.70 -8.86 -12.01
CA ARG A 354 -21.18 -7.51 -12.30
C ARG A 354 -20.17 -7.59 -13.43
N LEU A 355 -20.28 -6.66 -14.37
CA LEU A 355 -19.38 -6.61 -15.52
C LEU A 355 -18.06 -5.93 -15.15
N LEU A 356 -16.97 -6.69 -15.18
CA LEU A 356 -15.61 -6.27 -14.89
C LEU A 356 -14.72 -6.37 -16.13
N PHE A 357 -13.77 -5.45 -16.25
CA PHE A 357 -12.70 -5.62 -17.24
C PHE A 357 -11.83 -6.82 -16.90
N ASN A 358 -11.54 -7.62 -17.89
CA ASN A 358 -10.79 -8.87 -17.76
C ASN A 358 -9.32 -8.72 -18.18
N ARG A 359 -8.93 -7.56 -18.65
CA ARG A 359 -7.57 -7.18 -19.05
C ARG A 359 -7.31 -5.76 -18.59
N LYS A 360 -6.13 -5.53 -18.04
CA LYS A 360 -5.65 -4.17 -17.81
C LYS A 360 -4.14 -4.07 -17.98
N THR A 361 -3.70 -2.89 -18.36
CA THR A 361 -2.29 -2.50 -18.34
C THR A 361 -2.20 -1.11 -17.70
N ASP A 362 -1.42 -1.00 -16.63
CA ASP A 362 -1.14 0.25 -15.94
C ASP A 362 0.34 0.60 -16.12
N PHE A 363 0.61 1.86 -16.39
CA PHE A 363 1.95 2.42 -16.41
C PHE A 363 1.96 3.76 -15.69
N ALA A 364 2.93 3.99 -14.82
CA ALA A 364 3.13 5.28 -14.19
C ALA A 364 4.61 5.56 -13.99
N ILE A 365 5.00 6.81 -14.19
CA ILE A 365 6.33 7.32 -13.87
C ILE A 365 6.18 8.66 -13.19
N GLY A 366 6.98 8.90 -12.15
CA GLY A 366 6.97 10.18 -11.46
C GLY A 366 8.35 10.56 -10.96
N VAL A 367 8.57 11.87 -10.91
CA VAL A 367 9.81 12.46 -10.40
C VAL A 367 9.45 13.61 -9.48
N ARG A 368 9.97 13.59 -8.27
CA ARG A 368 9.91 14.70 -7.31
C ARG A 368 11.31 15.23 -7.06
N ALA A 369 11.53 16.48 -7.37
CA ALA A 369 12.70 17.23 -6.98
C ALA A 369 12.40 18.02 -5.71
N THR A 370 13.27 17.96 -4.72
CA THR A 370 13.20 18.75 -3.50
C THR A 370 14.38 19.68 -3.42
N TRP A 371 14.11 20.97 -3.45
CA TRP A 371 15.10 22.01 -3.22
C TRP A 371 15.03 22.47 -1.76
N PHE A 372 16.07 22.20 -0.99
CA PHE A 372 16.22 22.64 0.39
C PHE A 372 16.74 24.09 0.42
N VAL A 373 15.83 25.07 0.23
CA VAL A 373 16.17 26.50 0.17
C VAL A 373 16.77 26.96 1.50
N LYS A 374 16.13 26.59 2.59
CA LYS A 374 16.57 26.75 3.97
C LYS A 374 16.36 25.43 4.73
N ASP A 375 16.87 25.31 5.93
CA ASP A 375 16.67 24.12 6.76
C ASP A 375 15.16 23.90 7.07
N TRP A 376 14.44 25.00 7.28
CA TRP A 376 13.02 25.02 7.62
C TRP A 376 12.08 25.29 6.41
N PHE A 377 12.62 25.55 5.22
CA PHE A 377 11.84 25.84 4.02
C PHE A 377 12.35 25.05 2.82
N HIS A 378 11.50 24.17 2.29
CA HIS A 378 11.77 23.37 1.12
C HIS A 378 10.82 23.74 0.00
N PHE A 379 11.25 23.55 -1.24
CA PHE A 379 10.41 23.73 -2.42
C PHE A 379 10.37 22.42 -3.21
N LEU A 380 9.17 21.87 -3.35
CA LEU A 380 8.95 20.60 -4.02
C LEU A 380 8.38 20.84 -5.41
N HIS A 381 8.95 20.16 -6.40
CA HIS A 381 8.46 20.08 -7.76
C HIS A 381 8.21 18.62 -8.11
N GLU A 382 7.06 18.32 -8.68
CA GLU A 382 6.73 16.96 -9.05
C GLU A 382 6.11 16.92 -10.43
N ILE A 383 6.54 15.95 -11.25
CA ILE A 383 5.94 15.62 -12.54
C ILE A 383 5.59 14.14 -12.52
N ASN A 384 4.37 13.81 -12.95
CA ASN A 384 3.88 12.44 -13.05
C ASN A 384 3.21 12.24 -14.40
N PHE A 385 3.42 11.07 -14.96
CA PHE A 385 2.63 10.55 -16.06
C PHE A 385 2.00 9.22 -15.63
N ALA A 386 0.73 9.03 -15.93
CA ALA A 386 0.00 7.79 -15.67
C ALA A 386 -0.84 7.42 -16.88
N SER A 387 -0.87 6.14 -17.20
CA SER A 387 -1.65 5.58 -18.30
C SER A 387 -2.29 4.26 -17.86
N ARG A 388 -3.57 4.08 -18.17
CA ARG A 388 -4.32 2.86 -17.92
C ARG A 388 -5.10 2.44 -19.16
N THR A 389 -4.95 1.19 -19.54
CA THR A 389 -5.75 0.56 -20.58
C THR A 389 -6.59 -0.56 -19.96
N ASP A 390 -7.90 -0.48 -20.10
CA ASP A 390 -8.85 -1.50 -19.66
C ASP A 390 -9.43 -2.22 -20.89
N GLY A 391 -9.29 -3.54 -20.93
CA GLY A 391 -9.78 -4.35 -22.04
C GLY A 391 -9.10 -4.00 -23.37
N THR A 392 -9.91 -3.69 -24.37
CA THR A 392 -9.48 -3.24 -25.70
C THR A 392 -9.73 -1.73 -25.92
N GLN A 393 -10.00 -1.00 -24.85
CA GLN A 393 -10.23 0.45 -24.92
C GLN A 393 -8.93 1.19 -25.24
N ASP A 394 -9.06 2.43 -25.71
CA ASP A 394 -7.93 3.35 -25.80
C ASP A 394 -7.38 3.64 -24.40
N PRO A 395 -6.08 3.93 -24.27
CA PRO A 395 -5.51 4.27 -22.98
C PRO A 395 -6.07 5.58 -22.44
N ALA A 396 -6.48 5.58 -21.17
CA ALA A 396 -6.69 6.80 -20.41
C ALA A 396 -5.34 7.28 -19.91
N GLU A 397 -4.99 8.55 -20.20
CA GLU A 397 -3.68 9.11 -19.87
C GLU A 397 -3.83 10.43 -19.12
N MET A 398 -2.90 10.66 -18.21
CA MET A 398 -2.79 11.89 -17.43
C MET A 398 -1.33 12.28 -17.27
N MET A 399 -1.05 13.55 -17.52
CA MET A 399 0.20 14.20 -17.14
C MET A 399 -0.09 15.25 -16.07
N LYS A 400 0.62 15.19 -14.94
CA LYS A 400 0.39 16.07 -13.79
C LYS A 400 1.67 16.75 -13.35
N LEU A 401 1.58 18.07 -13.14
CA LEU A 401 2.61 18.89 -12.53
C LEU A 401 2.13 19.37 -11.16
N SER A 402 2.99 19.30 -10.16
CA SER A 402 2.69 19.83 -8.83
C SER A 402 3.86 20.63 -8.30
N ILE A 403 3.55 21.73 -7.61
CA ILE A 403 4.52 22.52 -6.87
C ILE A 403 4.05 22.65 -5.43
N ALA A 404 5.00 22.61 -4.48
CA ALA A 404 4.65 22.74 -3.09
C ALA A 404 5.76 23.42 -2.27
N PRO A 405 5.65 24.75 -2.04
CA PRO A 405 6.39 25.39 -0.98
C PRO A 405 6.00 24.76 0.37
N THR A 406 7.02 24.36 1.12
CA THR A 406 6.85 23.49 2.29
C THR A 406 7.62 24.03 3.49
N LEU A 407 6.92 24.25 4.59
CA LEU A 407 7.52 24.59 5.88
C LEU A 407 7.80 23.31 6.64
N VAL A 408 9.01 23.21 7.22
CA VAL A 408 9.52 22.05 7.95
C VAL A 408 10.04 22.49 9.32
N PRO A 409 9.16 22.49 10.34
CA PRO A 409 9.50 23.06 11.66
C PRO A 409 10.70 22.40 12.36
N ASN A 410 11.00 21.13 12.05
CA ASN A 410 12.16 20.43 12.61
C ASN A 410 13.51 20.88 12.00
N ALA A 411 13.47 21.78 11.02
CA ALA A 411 14.63 22.41 10.38
C ALA A 411 15.70 21.43 9.87
N LYS A 412 15.28 20.34 9.22
CA LYS A 412 16.18 19.32 8.66
C LYS A 412 16.07 19.27 7.14
N ARG A 413 17.19 19.35 6.43
CA ARG A 413 17.31 19.14 4.98
C ARG A 413 17.24 17.66 4.64
N ASP A 414 16.05 17.11 4.73
CA ASP A 414 15.79 15.70 4.47
C ASP A 414 14.40 15.56 3.83
N VAL A 415 14.27 14.74 2.79
CA VAL A 415 12.99 14.43 2.15
C VAL A 415 12.00 13.76 3.10
N TRP A 416 12.50 13.13 4.16
CA TRP A 416 11.73 12.46 5.21
C TRP A 416 11.35 13.36 6.39
N SER A 417 11.77 14.63 6.38
CA SER A 417 11.47 15.55 7.47
C SER A 417 9.97 15.75 7.68
N ARG A 418 9.51 15.50 8.88
CA ARG A 418 8.12 15.69 9.34
C ARG A 418 8.13 16.25 10.78
N PRO A 419 7.09 16.98 11.23
CA PRO A 419 5.94 17.40 10.44
C PRO A 419 6.31 18.42 9.37
N HIS A 420 5.43 18.57 8.37
CA HIS A 420 5.57 19.65 7.41
C HIS A 420 4.19 20.23 7.04
N PHE A 421 4.21 21.50 6.58
CA PHE A 421 3.04 22.21 6.05
C PHE A 421 3.33 22.58 4.61
N ARG A 422 2.44 22.24 3.70
CA ARG A 422 2.57 22.47 2.26
C ARG A 422 1.45 23.35 1.75
N LEU A 423 1.77 24.34 0.97
CA LEU A 423 0.83 24.88 0.00
C LEU A 423 1.01 24.09 -1.28
N VAL A 424 0.01 23.37 -1.73
CA VAL A 424 0.08 22.51 -2.91
C VAL A 424 -0.71 23.16 -4.04
N TYR A 425 -0.10 23.26 -5.20
CA TYR A 425 -0.80 23.53 -6.46
C TYR A 425 -0.47 22.40 -7.43
N SER A 426 -1.49 21.76 -7.99
CA SER A 426 -1.36 20.73 -9.01
C SER A 426 -2.22 21.06 -10.22
N ILE A 427 -1.68 20.80 -11.42
CA ILE A 427 -2.37 20.89 -12.69
C ILE A 427 -2.20 19.54 -13.41
N ALA A 428 -3.29 18.98 -13.91
CA ALA A 428 -3.31 17.75 -14.69
C ALA A 428 -3.87 18.00 -16.08
N HIS A 429 -3.24 17.39 -17.09
CA HIS A 429 -3.75 17.29 -18.45
C HIS A 429 -4.18 15.87 -18.71
N TYR A 430 -5.39 15.68 -19.21
CA TYR A 430 -5.98 14.40 -19.61
C TYR A 430 -6.03 14.29 -21.12
N ASN A 431 -5.76 13.12 -21.67
CA ASN A 431 -6.02 12.88 -23.08
C ASN A 431 -7.54 12.82 -23.37
N ASP A 432 -7.88 12.85 -24.64
CA ASP A 432 -9.27 12.88 -25.09
C ASP A 432 -10.10 11.71 -24.56
N PHE A 433 -9.51 10.51 -24.52
CA PHE A 433 -10.20 9.32 -24.00
C PHE A 433 -10.52 9.47 -22.50
N ALA A 434 -9.55 9.87 -21.69
CA ALA A 434 -9.76 10.07 -20.26
C ALA A 434 -10.79 11.16 -19.97
N ALA A 435 -10.72 12.30 -20.71
CA ALA A 435 -11.65 13.41 -20.56
C ALA A 435 -13.09 13.02 -20.92
N LYS A 436 -13.31 12.41 -22.09
CA LYS A 436 -14.64 12.02 -22.58
C LYS A 436 -15.28 10.92 -21.73
N ASN A 437 -14.48 10.01 -21.16
CA ASN A 437 -14.97 8.91 -20.34
C ASN A 437 -14.94 9.20 -18.83
N LEU A 438 -14.68 10.46 -18.43
CA LEU A 438 -14.64 10.90 -17.03
C LEU A 438 -13.71 10.02 -16.17
N TYR A 439 -12.51 9.72 -16.67
CA TYR A 439 -11.64 8.68 -16.16
C TYR A 439 -10.81 9.09 -14.94
N SER A 440 -11.32 10.01 -14.13
CA SER A 440 -10.79 10.37 -12.82
C SER A 440 -11.92 10.84 -11.89
N PRO A 441 -11.74 10.78 -10.57
CA PRO A 441 -12.69 11.35 -9.62
C PRO A 441 -12.95 12.86 -9.86
N TYR A 442 -11.93 13.59 -10.28
CA TYR A 442 -12.06 15.01 -10.63
C TYR A 442 -12.96 15.20 -11.86
N LEU A 443 -12.71 14.46 -12.93
CA LEU A 443 -13.52 14.53 -14.16
C LEU A 443 -14.96 14.08 -13.89
N ALA A 444 -15.17 13.06 -13.06
CA ALA A 444 -16.50 12.62 -12.66
C ALA A 444 -17.30 13.73 -11.94
N GLN A 445 -16.62 14.61 -11.21
CA GLN A 445 -17.22 15.75 -10.51
C GLN A 445 -17.44 16.95 -11.45
N LYS A 446 -16.44 17.29 -12.28
CA LYS A 446 -16.42 18.53 -13.08
C LYS A 446 -17.00 18.38 -14.48
N GLY A 447 -17.10 17.14 -14.98
CA GLY A 447 -17.45 16.86 -16.37
C GLY A 447 -16.22 16.74 -17.27
N SER A 448 -16.48 16.56 -18.59
CA SER A 448 -15.43 16.37 -19.58
C SER A 448 -14.61 17.65 -19.75
N THR A 449 -13.35 17.61 -19.36
CA THR A 449 -12.35 18.67 -19.57
C THR A 449 -10.98 18.07 -19.75
N SER A 450 -10.13 18.72 -20.55
CA SER A 450 -8.73 18.28 -20.72
C SER A 450 -7.82 18.72 -19.57
N TRP A 451 -8.26 19.64 -18.73
CA TRP A 451 -7.45 20.19 -17.64
C TRP A 451 -8.13 20.06 -16.29
N GLY A 452 -7.37 19.68 -15.30
CA GLY A 452 -7.77 19.64 -13.89
C GLY A 452 -6.84 20.47 -13.02
N HIS A 453 -7.39 21.11 -12.00
CA HIS A 453 -6.67 21.98 -11.09
C HIS A 453 -6.97 21.61 -9.65
N TYR A 454 -5.94 21.74 -8.81
CA TYR A 454 -6.05 21.54 -7.38
C TYR A 454 -5.16 22.55 -6.66
N ILE A 455 -5.71 23.25 -5.68
CA ILE A 455 -4.97 24.06 -4.74
C ILE A 455 -5.35 23.66 -3.31
N GLY A 456 -4.36 23.52 -2.43
CA GLY A 456 -4.64 23.10 -1.05
C GLY A 456 -3.52 23.40 -0.09
N VAL A 457 -3.88 23.52 1.18
CA VAL A 457 -2.93 23.55 2.29
C VAL A 457 -3.00 22.22 2.99
N LYS A 458 -1.87 21.52 3.06
CA LYS A 458 -1.76 20.16 3.63
C LYS A 458 -0.69 20.11 4.70
N THR A 459 -0.95 19.36 5.76
CA THR A 459 0.07 18.96 6.72
C THR A 459 0.18 17.44 6.76
N GLU A 460 1.37 16.95 7.02
CA GLU A 460 1.65 15.54 7.21
C GLU A 460 2.65 15.39 8.35
N TRP A 461 2.42 14.43 9.21
CA TRP A 461 3.32 14.08 10.30
C TRP A 461 3.46 12.57 10.46
N TRP A 462 4.55 12.18 11.05
CA TRP A 462 4.74 10.87 11.67
C TRP A 462 5.51 11.03 12.98
N LEU A 463 5.05 10.31 13.97
CA LEU A 463 5.68 10.14 15.27
C LEU A 463 5.77 8.63 15.50
N TRP A 464 6.99 8.12 15.49
CA TRP A 464 7.23 6.69 15.64
C TRP A 464 8.46 6.40 16.46
#